data_aaa778b3fd95dded987e49227902f433
#
_entry.id   aaa778b3fd95dded987e49227902f433
#
_cell.length_a   1.000
_cell.length_b   1.000
_cell.length_c   1.000
_cell.angle_alpha   90.00
_cell.angle_beta   90.00
_cell.angle_gamma   90.00
#
_symmetry.space_group_name_H-M   'P 1'
#
loop_
_entity.id
_entity.type
_entity.pdbx_description
1 polymer ?
#
loop_
_entity_poly.entity_id
_entity_poly.type
_entity_poly.pdbx_seq_one_letter_code
_entity_poly.pdbx_strand_id
1 'polypeptide(L)'
;LFFANVVRKSWSLPIMGVGLLVVSALIIETAYPALVQQFQVKPSESNKEAPYIQRNIEATRAAYDLNGVVVKDYDATANASAGQLSNDANTIANIRLMDPNVLSATFRQLQQIKPYYMFADTLDVDHYQINNTQRDTVVAVRELNIEGNPVRNWINDHLVYTHGFGFVAAYGNTVDADGKPNFVVGDLPPTSGLGKFEPRIYFGENVPDYSIIGGNSKTDVEFDYPDDTSANGQKNTTYKGKGGVPMGNLFNRLVFTIKYQEQRILLSNLINSDSKILFNRNPRDRVAKVAPWLTLDGDPYPAVVDGKVQWIIDG
;
A
#
# COMPACT_ATOMS: atom_id res chain seq x y z
N LEU A 1 33.01 -37.43 -38.66
CA LEU A 1 33.98 -38.17 -37.79
C LEU A 1 33.34 -39.44 -37.23
N PHE A 2 32.18 -39.35 -36.59
CA PHE A 2 31.52 -40.52 -35.96
C PHE A 2 31.13 -41.59 -37.02
N PHE A 3 30.59 -41.24 -38.16
CA PHE A 3 30.28 -42.18 -39.25
C PHE A 3 31.53 -42.84 -39.82
N ALA A 4 32.64 -42.10 -39.97
CA ALA A 4 33.90 -42.67 -40.42
C ALA A 4 34.48 -43.66 -39.42
N ASN A 5 34.16 -43.54 -38.11
CA ASN A 5 34.58 -44.43 -37.07
C ASN A 5 33.91 -45.81 -37.15
N VAL A 6 32.72 -45.93 -37.70
CA VAL A 6 32.04 -47.21 -37.92
C VAL A 6 32.90 -48.13 -38.80
N VAL A 7 33.62 -47.56 -39.76
CA VAL A 7 34.50 -48.28 -40.67
C VAL A 7 35.88 -48.54 -40.01
N ARG A 8 36.45 -47.53 -39.34
CA ARG A 8 37.80 -47.60 -38.76
C ARG A 8 37.89 -48.22 -37.39
N LYS A 9 36.79 -48.35 -36.65
CA LYS A 9 36.67 -48.90 -35.31
C LYS A 9 37.74 -48.39 -34.31
N SER A 10 38.07 -47.09 -34.43
CA SER A 10 39.08 -46.42 -33.58
C SER A 10 38.45 -45.26 -32.78
N TRP A 11 38.65 -45.25 -31.47
CA TRP A 11 38.14 -44.20 -30.59
C TRP A 11 38.84 -42.84 -30.77
N SER A 12 39.99 -42.80 -31.43
CA SER A 12 40.76 -41.56 -31.63
C SER A 12 39.98 -40.48 -32.45
N LEU A 13 39.24 -40.89 -33.44
CA LEU A 13 38.46 -39.95 -34.27
C LEU A 13 37.28 -39.32 -33.54
N PRO A 14 36.43 -40.08 -32.81
CA PRO A 14 35.39 -39.48 -31.97
C PRO A 14 35.93 -38.55 -30.86
N ILE A 15 37.00 -38.99 -30.16
CA ILE A 15 37.64 -38.18 -29.11
C ILE A 15 38.17 -36.85 -29.68
N MET A 16 38.84 -36.91 -30.83
CA MET A 16 39.34 -35.71 -31.47
C MET A 16 38.20 -34.80 -31.93
N GLY A 17 37.07 -35.38 -32.39
CA GLY A 17 35.87 -34.61 -32.74
C GLY A 17 35.23 -33.89 -31.56
N VAL A 18 35.10 -34.57 -30.42
CA VAL A 18 34.59 -33.98 -29.17
C VAL A 18 35.58 -32.95 -28.65
N GLY A 19 36.89 -33.25 -28.65
CA GLY A 19 37.92 -32.31 -28.24
C GLY A 19 37.89 -31.02 -29.06
N LEU A 20 37.77 -31.14 -30.40
CA LEU A 20 37.64 -29.95 -31.28
C LEU A 20 36.37 -29.17 -31.00
N LEU A 21 35.25 -29.83 -30.71
CA LEU A 21 33.99 -29.18 -30.36
C LEU A 21 34.12 -28.37 -29.04
N VAL A 22 34.74 -28.98 -28.01
CA VAL A 22 34.98 -28.30 -26.73
C VAL A 22 35.89 -27.09 -26.92
N VAL A 23 37.00 -27.26 -27.63
CA VAL A 23 37.94 -26.16 -27.93
C VAL A 23 37.26 -25.04 -28.71
N SER A 24 36.46 -25.37 -29.73
CA SER A 24 35.75 -24.36 -30.51
C SER A 24 34.69 -23.64 -29.68
N ALA A 25 33.98 -24.34 -28.80
CA ALA A 25 33.03 -23.73 -27.88
C ALA A 25 33.74 -22.73 -26.93
N LEU A 26 34.85 -23.14 -26.33
CA LEU A 26 35.65 -22.24 -25.47
C LEU A 26 36.14 -20.98 -26.22
N ILE A 27 36.59 -21.15 -27.46
CA ILE A 27 37.06 -20.02 -28.27
C ILE A 27 35.90 -19.08 -28.60
N ILE A 28 34.74 -19.60 -29.03
CA ILE A 28 33.62 -18.82 -29.46
C ILE A 28 32.92 -18.15 -28.27
N GLU A 29 32.76 -18.86 -27.14
CA GLU A 29 31.99 -18.35 -26.00
C GLU A 29 32.80 -17.48 -25.03
N THR A 30 34.15 -17.68 -24.96
CA THR A 30 34.99 -16.94 -24.00
C THR A 30 36.07 -16.09 -24.67
N ALA A 31 36.96 -16.71 -25.44
CA ALA A 31 38.12 -16.02 -25.98
C ALA A 31 37.76 -14.95 -27.00
N TYR A 32 36.89 -15.26 -27.94
CA TYR A 32 36.49 -14.31 -28.99
C TYR A 32 35.72 -13.10 -28.41
N PRO A 33 34.68 -13.23 -27.55
CA PRO A 33 34.05 -12.10 -26.91
C PRO A 33 34.99 -11.26 -26.07
N ALA A 34 35.90 -11.91 -25.32
CA ALA A 34 36.89 -11.18 -24.51
C ALA A 34 37.84 -10.32 -25.37
N LEU A 35 38.30 -10.83 -26.50
CA LEU A 35 39.14 -10.09 -27.44
C LEU A 35 38.36 -8.92 -28.08
N VAL A 36 37.15 -9.17 -28.52
CA VAL A 36 36.29 -8.13 -29.08
C VAL A 36 36.03 -7.03 -28.05
N GLN A 37 35.70 -7.43 -26.82
CA GLN A 37 35.48 -6.49 -25.73
C GLN A 37 36.72 -5.65 -25.44
N GLN A 38 37.89 -6.29 -25.34
CA GLN A 38 39.14 -5.61 -25.00
C GLN A 38 39.64 -4.66 -26.11
N PHE A 39 39.56 -5.07 -27.38
CA PHE A 39 40.19 -4.35 -28.47
C PHE A 39 39.25 -3.53 -29.34
N GLN A 40 37.96 -3.85 -29.37
CA GLN A 40 36.99 -3.13 -30.19
C GLN A 40 35.99 -2.31 -29.38
N VAL A 41 35.54 -2.84 -28.23
CA VAL A 41 34.50 -2.16 -27.42
C VAL A 41 35.12 -1.15 -26.48
N LYS A 42 36.03 -1.58 -25.59
CA LYS A 42 36.64 -0.68 -24.59
C LYS A 42 37.24 0.64 -25.13
N PRO A 43 37.94 0.65 -26.28
CA PRO A 43 38.50 1.90 -26.80
C PRO A 43 37.45 2.90 -27.28
N SER A 44 36.22 2.45 -27.57
CA SER A 44 35.12 3.28 -28.07
C SER A 44 33.77 2.86 -27.45
N GLU A 45 33.78 2.56 -26.18
CA GLU A 45 32.66 1.94 -25.42
C GLU A 45 31.38 2.76 -25.59
N SER A 46 31.43 4.06 -25.29
CA SER A 46 30.27 4.96 -25.41
C SER A 46 29.60 4.94 -26.78
N ASN A 47 30.39 4.87 -27.87
CA ASN A 47 29.84 4.83 -29.22
C ASN A 47 29.31 3.45 -29.62
N LYS A 48 29.95 2.38 -29.16
CA LYS A 48 29.58 1.01 -29.49
C LYS A 48 28.38 0.53 -28.68
N GLU A 49 28.30 0.94 -27.44
CA GLU A 49 27.23 0.55 -26.53
C GLU A 49 26.01 1.48 -26.57
N ALA A 50 26.15 2.71 -27.08
CA ALA A 50 25.07 3.69 -27.18
C ALA A 50 23.74 3.12 -27.72
N PRO A 51 23.69 2.31 -28.79
CA PRO A 51 22.44 1.76 -29.29
C PRO A 51 21.78 0.74 -28.32
N TYR A 52 22.59 0.02 -27.55
CA TYR A 52 22.10 -0.96 -26.57
C TYR A 52 21.63 -0.26 -25.29
N ILE A 53 22.37 0.75 -24.84
CA ILE A 53 21.97 1.61 -23.73
C ILE A 53 20.65 2.30 -24.04
N GLN A 54 20.50 2.85 -25.25
CA GLN A 54 19.26 3.49 -25.67
C GLN A 54 18.06 2.53 -25.62
N ARG A 55 18.22 1.30 -26.11
CA ARG A 55 17.16 0.28 -26.03
C ARG A 55 16.80 -0.08 -24.60
N ASN A 56 17.79 -0.19 -23.72
CA ASN A 56 17.55 -0.45 -22.30
C ASN A 56 16.80 0.71 -21.62
N ILE A 57 17.16 1.96 -21.94
CA ILE A 57 16.45 3.15 -21.46
C ILE A 57 15.00 3.13 -21.92
N GLU A 58 14.76 2.87 -23.21
CA GLU A 58 13.40 2.81 -23.78
C GLU A 58 12.57 1.69 -23.14
N ALA A 59 13.15 0.50 -23.01
CA ALA A 59 12.47 -0.62 -22.36
C ALA A 59 12.15 -0.34 -20.88
N THR A 60 13.08 0.25 -20.15
CA THR A 60 12.88 0.64 -18.75
C THR A 60 11.79 1.71 -18.63
N ARG A 61 11.83 2.75 -19.46
CA ARG A 61 10.80 3.79 -19.46
C ARG A 61 9.41 3.22 -19.79
N ALA A 62 9.33 2.28 -20.73
CA ALA A 62 8.08 1.62 -21.05
C ALA A 62 7.58 0.74 -19.89
N ALA A 63 8.47 0.01 -19.23
CA ALA A 63 8.12 -0.87 -18.12
C ALA A 63 7.58 -0.10 -16.89
N TYR A 64 8.08 1.12 -16.66
CA TYR A 64 7.63 1.98 -15.56
C TYR A 64 6.63 3.06 -15.99
N ASP A 65 6.09 2.98 -17.21
CA ASP A 65 5.15 3.95 -17.80
C ASP A 65 5.65 5.42 -17.79
N LEU A 66 6.95 5.60 -17.97
CA LEU A 66 7.61 6.92 -17.96
C LEU A 66 7.66 7.59 -19.35
N ASN A 67 7.02 7.03 -20.38
CA ASN A 67 7.05 7.60 -21.72
C ASN A 67 6.32 8.95 -21.84
N GLY A 68 5.39 9.22 -20.92
CA GLY A 68 4.65 10.48 -20.84
C GLY A 68 5.34 11.58 -19.99
N VAL A 69 6.52 11.30 -19.42
CA VAL A 69 7.23 12.28 -18.60
C VAL A 69 7.76 13.43 -19.46
N VAL A 70 7.32 14.63 -19.09
CA VAL A 70 7.81 15.88 -19.73
C VAL A 70 9.04 16.35 -19.00
N VAL A 71 10.19 16.29 -19.68
CA VAL A 71 11.45 16.86 -19.16
C VAL A 71 11.47 18.34 -19.44
N LYS A 72 11.65 19.15 -18.39
CA LYS A 72 11.84 20.61 -18.48
C LYS A 72 13.22 20.98 -17.98
N ASP A 73 13.90 21.83 -18.72
CA ASP A 73 15.16 22.40 -18.26
C ASP A 73 14.88 23.29 -17.05
N TYR A 74 15.65 23.11 -15.99
CA TYR A 74 15.57 23.90 -14.78
C TYR A 74 16.93 24.57 -14.52
N ASP A 75 16.93 25.90 -14.49
CA ASP A 75 18.10 26.68 -14.13
C ASP A 75 18.22 26.80 -12.61
N ALA A 76 19.00 25.90 -12.01
CA ALA A 76 19.21 25.83 -10.55
C ALA A 76 20.14 26.96 -10.08
N THR A 77 19.65 28.18 -10.05
CA THR A 77 20.39 29.31 -9.46
C THR A 77 20.19 29.35 -7.95
N ALA A 78 21.27 29.62 -7.20
CA ALA A 78 21.23 29.76 -5.74
C ALA A 78 20.47 31.03 -5.26
N ASN A 79 20.20 31.96 -6.16
CA ASN A 79 19.51 33.22 -5.86
C ASN A 79 18.20 33.31 -6.62
N ALA A 80 17.11 32.93 -5.95
CA ALA A 80 15.75 33.11 -6.48
C ALA A 80 15.27 34.55 -6.22
N SER A 81 14.81 35.25 -7.27
CA SER A 81 14.09 36.51 -7.10
C SER A 81 12.64 36.27 -6.64
N ALA A 82 12.03 37.26 -5.99
CA ALA A 82 10.64 37.17 -5.57
C ALA A 82 9.69 36.86 -6.74
N GLY A 83 9.98 37.34 -7.95
CA GLY A 83 9.20 37.02 -9.16
C GLY A 83 9.36 35.59 -9.65
N GLN A 84 10.53 34.97 -9.48
CA GLN A 84 10.75 33.55 -9.81
C GLN A 84 9.99 32.64 -8.86
N LEU A 85 10.01 32.94 -7.55
CA LEU A 85 9.23 32.19 -6.56
C LEU A 85 7.72 32.27 -6.81
N SER A 86 7.20 33.46 -7.19
CA SER A 86 5.79 33.58 -7.50
C SER A 86 5.37 32.86 -8.79
N ASN A 87 6.28 32.70 -9.74
CA ASN A 87 6.02 31.97 -10.98
C ASN A 87 6.07 30.45 -10.78
N ASP A 88 6.70 29.97 -9.72
CA ASP A 88 6.80 28.54 -9.36
C ASP A 88 5.80 28.15 -8.28
N ALA A 89 4.56 28.65 -8.41
CA ALA A 89 3.51 28.43 -7.43
C ALA A 89 3.19 26.93 -7.18
N ASN A 90 3.39 26.09 -8.19
CA ASN A 90 3.16 24.63 -8.05
C ASN A 90 4.25 23.98 -7.19
N THR A 91 5.51 24.35 -7.34
CA THR A 91 6.59 23.82 -6.50
C THR A 91 6.40 24.26 -5.06
N ILE A 92 6.13 25.55 -4.81
CA ILE A 92 5.91 26.09 -3.46
C ILE A 92 4.73 25.41 -2.77
N ALA A 93 3.64 25.15 -3.49
CA ALA A 93 2.46 24.47 -2.96
C ALA A 93 2.74 23.04 -2.47
N ASN A 94 3.80 22.42 -2.97
CA ASN A 94 4.18 21.03 -2.67
C ASN A 94 5.45 20.91 -1.81
N ILE A 95 6.06 22.03 -1.37
CA ILE A 95 7.14 21.99 -0.38
C ILE A 95 6.54 21.64 0.97
N ARG A 96 6.84 20.44 1.46
CA ARG A 96 6.40 20.00 2.78
C ARG A 96 7.20 20.71 3.87
N LEU A 97 6.50 21.34 4.80
CA LEU A 97 7.06 21.98 5.98
C LEU A 97 6.74 21.19 7.27
N MET A 98 5.75 20.29 7.20
CA MET A 98 5.34 19.47 8.32
C MET A 98 5.94 18.06 8.22
N ASP A 99 6.65 17.64 9.25
CA ASP A 99 7.25 16.30 9.35
C ASP A 99 6.20 15.29 9.82
N PRO A 100 5.85 14.27 9.01
CA PRO A 100 4.88 13.24 9.37
C PRO A 100 5.26 12.47 10.64
N ASN A 101 6.54 12.30 10.91
CA ASN A 101 7.02 11.61 12.12
C ASN A 101 6.69 12.37 13.40
N VAL A 102 6.63 13.69 13.35
CA VAL A 102 6.35 14.55 14.50
C VAL A 102 4.85 14.81 14.66
N LEU A 103 4.13 14.90 13.54
CA LEU A 103 2.71 15.26 13.52
C LEU A 103 1.77 14.21 14.11
N SER A 104 2.19 12.95 14.22
CA SER A 104 1.33 11.87 14.75
C SER A 104 0.78 12.22 16.14
N ALA A 105 1.61 12.77 17.04
CA ALA A 105 1.16 13.20 18.36
C ALA A 105 0.09 14.31 18.28
N THR A 106 0.24 15.25 17.36
CA THR A 106 -0.73 16.33 17.14
C THR A 106 -2.04 15.81 16.54
N PHE A 107 -1.98 14.89 15.58
CA PHE A 107 -3.16 14.22 15.03
C PHE A 107 -3.91 13.46 16.11
N ARG A 108 -3.19 12.74 17.00
CA ARG A 108 -3.80 12.07 18.17
C ARG A 108 -4.50 13.06 19.08
N GLN A 109 -3.85 14.15 19.43
CA GLN A 109 -4.42 15.15 20.33
C GLN A 109 -5.67 15.83 19.76
N LEU A 110 -5.67 16.16 18.46
CA LEU A 110 -6.75 16.95 17.85
C LEU A 110 -7.84 16.08 17.19
N GLN A 111 -7.50 14.90 16.71
CA GLN A 111 -8.36 14.11 15.83
C GLN A 111 -8.64 12.68 16.28
N GLN A 112 -8.00 12.17 17.35
CA GLN A 112 -8.28 10.82 17.84
C GLN A 112 -9.65 10.72 18.49
N ILE A 113 -10.07 11.75 19.25
CA ILE A 113 -11.39 11.95 19.86
C ILE A 113 -11.74 10.94 20.94
N LYS A 114 -11.52 9.64 20.71
CA LYS A 114 -11.83 8.55 21.67
C LYS A 114 -10.67 7.57 21.78
N PRO A 115 -10.44 6.92 22.92
CA PRO A 115 -9.30 6.05 23.16
C PRO A 115 -9.34 4.73 22.37
N TYR A 116 -10.51 4.32 21.88
CA TYR A 116 -10.66 3.14 21.01
C TYR A 116 -10.34 3.43 19.54
N TYR A 117 -9.90 4.65 19.20
CA TYR A 117 -9.27 4.98 17.92
C TYR A 117 -7.78 5.22 18.11
N MET A 118 -7.03 4.99 17.06
CA MET A 118 -5.61 5.30 17.00
C MET A 118 -5.19 5.74 15.61
N PHE A 119 -4.08 6.46 15.57
CA PHE A 119 -3.31 6.72 14.34
C PHE A 119 -1.98 5.99 14.43
N ALA A 120 -1.38 5.68 13.28
CA ALA A 120 -0.02 5.16 13.20
C ALA A 120 0.98 6.09 13.90
N ASP A 121 2.12 5.54 14.31
CA ASP A 121 3.17 6.33 14.97
C ASP A 121 3.86 7.28 13.99
N THR A 122 4.01 6.88 12.75
CA THR A 122 4.40 7.72 11.62
C THR A 122 3.18 7.92 10.72
N LEU A 123 2.94 9.16 10.29
CA LEU A 123 1.86 9.47 9.36
C LEU A 123 2.38 9.39 7.93
N ASP A 124 1.46 9.22 7.00
CA ASP A 124 1.76 9.10 5.58
C ASP A 124 1.60 10.44 4.85
N VAL A 125 2.00 10.45 3.61
CA VAL A 125 1.85 11.61 2.72
C VAL A 125 1.26 11.20 1.40
N ASP A 126 0.41 12.09 0.88
CA ASP A 126 -0.23 11.88 -0.42
C ASP A 126 -0.55 13.24 -1.07
N HIS A 127 -0.84 13.23 -2.36
CA HIS A 127 -1.11 14.44 -3.14
C HIS A 127 -2.54 14.44 -3.64
N TYR A 128 -3.29 15.50 -3.31
CA TYR A 128 -4.68 15.66 -3.73
C TYR A 128 -4.87 16.94 -4.54
N GLN A 129 -5.81 16.88 -5.49
CA GLN A 129 -6.32 18.06 -6.17
C GLN A 129 -7.32 18.78 -5.26
N ILE A 130 -6.90 19.91 -4.68
CA ILE A 130 -7.73 20.74 -3.80
C ILE A 130 -7.83 22.12 -4.40
N ASN A 131 -9.05 22.58 -4.69
CA ASN A 131 -9.31 23.87 -5.34
C ASN A 131 -8.51 24.06 -6.65
N ASN A 132 -8.49 23.02 -7.50
CA ASN A 132 -7.76 22.96 -8.77
C ASN A 132 -6.22 23.11 -8.66
N THR A 133 -5.68 22.91 -7.48
CA THR A 133 -4.22 22.92 -7.26
C THR A 133 -3.83 21.59 -6.63
N GLN A 134 -2.78 20.97 -7.15
CA GLN A 134 -2.19 19.80 -6.50
C GLN A 134 -1.52 20.24 -5.19
N ARG A 135 -1.86 19.58 -4.10
CA ARG A 135 -1.39 19.90 -2.75
C ARG A 135 -0.79 18.67 -2.10
N ASP A 136 0.38 18.84 -1.52
CA ASP A 136 0.97 17.88 -0.59
C ASP A 136 0.16 17.86 0.71
N THR A 137 -0.17 16.67 1.18
CA THR A 137 -0.95 16.46 2.40
C THR A 137 -0.32 15.41 3.28
N VAL A 138 -0.42 15.58 4.59
CA VAL A 138 -0.14 14.54 5.57
C VAL A 138 -1.44 13.85 5.89
N VAL A 139 -1.46 12.52 5.76
CA VAL A 139 -2.66 11.71 5.81
C VAL A 139 -2.58 10.62 6.87
N ALA A 140 -3.73 10.20 7.36
CA ALA A 140 -3.87 9.07 8.27
C ALA A 140 -5.30 8.54 8.27
N VAL A 141 -5.49 7.32 8.75
CA VAL A 141 -6.82 6.77 9.07
C VAL A 141 -6.96 6.57 10.57
N ARG A 142 -8.17 6.79 11.10
CA ARG A 142 -8.49 6.35 12.46
C ARG A 142 -8.74 4.85 12.47
N GLU A 143 -7.74 4.10 12.82
CA GLU A 143 -7.88 2.67 13.01
C GLU A 143 -8.49 2.34 14.38
N LEU A 144 -8.95 1.12 14.51
CA LEU A 144 -9.57 0.64 15.72
C LEU A 144 -8.50 0.21 16.74
N ASN A 145 -8.45 0.87 17.88
CA ASN A 145 -7.64 0.48 19.03
C ASN A 145 -8.50 -0.29 20.04
N ILE A 146 -8.54 -1.60 19.91
CA ILE A 146 -9.33 -2.43 20.80
C ILE A 146 -8.85 -2.32 22.26
N GLU A 147 -7.55 -2.17 22.48
CA GLU A 147 -6.99 -2.06 23.83
C GLU A 147 -7.38 -0.76 24.54
N GLY A 148 -7.63 0.29 23.78
CA GLY A 148 -8.18 1.54 24.29
C GLY A 148 -9.68 1.51 24.62
N ASN A 149 -10.37 0.41 24.33
CA ASN A 149 -11.80 0.28 24.64
C ASN A 149 -11.98 0.07 26.17
N PRO A 150 -12.76 0.91 26.87
CA PRO A 150 -12.96 0.80 28.31
C PRO A 150 -13.75 -0.46 28.73
N VAL A 151 -14.50 -1.06 27.82
CA VAL A 151 -15.32 -2.26 28.10
C VAL A 151 -14.89 -3.39 27.18
N ARG A 152 -13.89 -4.15 27.63
CA ARG A 152 -13.32 -5.29 26.90
C ARG A 152 -14.08 -6.57 27.18
N ASN A 153 -14.60 -7.19 26.14
CA ASN A 153 -15.11 -8.56 26.11
C ASN A 153 -15.17 -9.04 24.66
N TRP A 154 -15.29 -10.33 24.46
CA TRP A 154 -15.28 -10.91 23.11
C TRP A 154 -16.35 -10.34 22.16
N ILE A 155 -17.55 -10.02 22.67
CA ILE A 155 -18.62 -9.43 21.87
C ILE A 155 -18.21 -8.03 21.40
N ASN A 156 -17.75 -7.18 22.32
CA ASN A 156 -17.31 -5.85 21.97
C ASN A 156 -16.12 -5.87 21.01
N ASP A 157 -15.13 -6.72 21.30
CA ASP A 157 -13.88 -6.76 20.55
C ASP A 157 -14.04 -7.33 19.14
N HIS A 158 -15.09 -8.17 18.89
CA HIS A 158 -15.23 -8.84 17.59
C HIS A 158 -16.55 -8.62 16.86
N LEU A 159 -17.63 -8.19 17.54
CA LEU A 159 -18.95 -8.00 16.93
C LEU A 159 -19.43 -6.53 16.97
N VAL A 160 -19.00 -5.76 17.97
CA VAL A 160 -19.44 -4.36 18.14
C VAL A 160 -18.42 -3.40 17.55
N TYR A 161 -17.19 -3.41 18.05
CA TYR A 161 -16.11 -2.58 17.52
C TYR A 161 -15.40 -3.31 16.40
N THR A 162 -15.97 -3.23 15.19
CA THR A 162 -15.53 -4.03 14.02
C THR A 162 -14.65 -3.25 13.06
N HIS A 163 -14.65 -1.91 13.11
CA HIS A 163 -13.95 -1.05 12.17
C HIS A 163 -13.52 0.27 12.82
N GLY A 164 -12.47 0.86 12.29
CA GLY A 164 -12.11 2.25 12.52
C GLY A 164 -12.99 3.20 11.71
N PHE A 165 -12.86 4.52 11.92
CA PHE A 165 -13.74 5.48 11.28
C PHE A 165 -13.03 6.78 10.93
N GLY A 166 -13.01 7.12 9.65
CA GLY A 166 -12.55 8.39 9.14
C GLY A 166 -11.10 8.39 8.65
N PHE A 167 -10.93 9.02 7.52
CA PHE A 167 -9.67 9.46 6.96
C PHE A 167 -9.42 10.88 7.43
N VAL A 168 -8.19 11.22 7.77
CA VAL A 168 -7.77 12.55 8.20
C VAL A 168 -6.65 13.03 7.28
N ALA A 169 -6.75 14.26 6.81
CA ALA A 169 -5.73 14.88 5.97
C ALA A 169 -5.52 16.34 6.37
N ALA A 170 -4.28 16.75 6.47
CA ALA A 170 -3.89 18.15 6.66
C ALA A 170 -2.95 18.59 5.54
N TYR A 171 -2.94 19.86 5.19
CA TYR A 171 -1.94 20.39 4.26
C TYR A 171 -0.53 20.19 4.81
N GLY A 172 0.40 19.77 3.97
CA GLY A 172 1.79 19.52 4.36
C GLY A 172 2.62 20.80 4.61
N ASN A 173 2.09 21.97 4.26
CA ASN A 173 2.86 23.23 4.27
C ASN A 173 2.11 24.43 4.87
N THR A 174 0.94 24.26 5.44
CA THR A 174 0.16 25.34 6.05
C THR A 174 -0.34 24.98 7.42
N VAL A 175 -0.43 25.99 8.28
CA VAL A 175 -1.06 25.91 9.61
C VAL A 175 -2.28 26.81 9.65
N ASP A 176 -3.18 26.58 10.59
CA ASP A 176 -4.29 27.48 10.92
C ASP A 176 -3.80 28.71 11.70
N ALA A 177 -4.73 29.58 12.09
CA ALA A 177 -4.42 30.80 12.83
C ALA A 177 -3.79 30.56 14.21
N ASP A 178 -4.02 29.36 14.79
CA ASP A 178 -3.48 28.94 16.09
C ASP A 178 -2.14 28.19 15.99
N GLY A 179 -1.60 28.04 14.78
CA GLY A 179 -0.37 27.28 14.50
C GLY A 179 -0.57 25.75 14.48
N LYS A 180 -1.81 25.27 14.43
CA LYS A 180 -2.15 23.85 14.32
C LYS A 180 -2.16 23.40 12.86
N PRO A 181 -2.05 22.09 12.55
CA PRO A 181 -2.22 21.59 11.20
C PRO A 181 -3.56 22.04 10.60
N ASN A 182 -3.51 22.56 9.39
CA ASN A 182 -4.71 22.97 8.66
C ASN A 182 -5.36 21.75 8.01
N PHE A 183 -6.41 21.23 8.65
CA PHE A 183 -7.09 20.03 8.20
C PHE A 183 -7.99 20.27 6.98
N VAL A 184 -7.78 19.45 5.95
CA VAL A 184 -8.64 19.36 4.76
C VAL A 184 -9.78 18.36 5.00
N VAL A 185 -9.46 17.30 5.72
CA VAL A 185 -10.40 16.25 6.15
C VAL A 185 -10.16 15.98 7.64
N GLY A 186 -11.22 16.06 8.41
CA GLY A 186 -11.15 15.85 9.86
C GLY A 186 -12.51 15.59 10.49
N ASP A 187 -12.54 15.60 11.81
CA ASP A 187 -13.73 15.45 12.65
C ASP A 187 -14.43 14.08 12.62
N LEU A 188 -15.51 13.92 13.39
CA LEU A 188 -16.39 12.76 13.43
C LEU A 188 -17.87 13.21 13.52
N PRO A 189 -18.70 12.93 12.50
CA PRO A 189 -18.33 12.32 11.20
C PRO A 189 -17.42 13.23 10.38
N PRO A 190 -16.65 12.68 9.41
CA PRO A 190 -15.66 13.46 8.68
C PRO A 190 -16.28 14.63 7.91
N THR A 191 -15.73 15.82 8.13
CA THR A 191 -15.87 16.95 7.19
C THR A 191 -14.75 16.80 6.14
N SER A 192 -15.06 16.96 4.87
CA SER A 192 -14.11 16.63 3.81
C SER A 192 -14.07 17.66 2.69
N GLY A 193 -12.87 18.25 2.50
CA GLY A 193 -12.51 19.01 1.32
C GLY A 193 -12.17 18.15 0.09
N LEU A 194 -12.12 16.81 0.25
CA LEU A 194 -11.87 15.85 -0.83
C LEU A 194 -13.15 15.23 -1.42
N GLY A 195 -14.33 15.76 -1.05
CA GLY A 195 -15.61 15.20 -1.46
C GLY A 195 -16.09 14.04 -0.57
N LYS A 196 -17.14 13.35 -1.00
CA LYS A 196 -17.73 12.25 -0.23
C LYS A 196 -16.95 10.96 -0.44
N PHE A 197 -16.67 10.26 0.65
CA PHE A 197 -16.06 8.93 0.62
C PHE A 197 -16.65 8.03 1.71
N GLU A 198 -16.44 6.71 1.61
CA GLU A 198 -16.81 5.74 2.64
C GLU A 198 -15.81 5.80 3.79
N PRO A 199 -16.20 6.24 5.01
CA PRO A 199 -15.27 6.50 6.10
C PRO A 199 -14.91 5.27 6.95
N ARG A 200 -15.55 4.12 6.77
CA ARG A 200 -15.36 2.95 7.62
C ARG A 200 -14.10 2.17 7.24
N ILE A 201 -13.22 1.96 8.20
CA ILE A 201 -11.91 1.33 8.01
C ILE A 201 -11.97 -0.09 8.55
N TYR A 202 -12.36 -1.05 7.70
CA TYR A 202 -12.43 -2.47 8.05
C TYR A 202 -11.09 -3.21 7.90
N PHE A 203 -10.16 -2.65 7.15
CA PHE A 203 -8.82 -3.18 6.93
C PHE A 203 -7.81 -2.11 7.30
N GLY A 204 -6.73 -2.50 7.97
CA GLY A 204 -5.71 -1.58 8.44
C GLY A 204 -4.55 -2.32 9.09
N GLU A 205 -3.54 -1.59 9.50
CA GLU A 205 -2.31 -2.17 10.06
C GLU A 205 -2.47 -2.60 11.51
N ASN A 206 -3.31 -1.87 12.26
CA ASN A 206 -3.47 -2.04 13.71
C ASN A 206 -4.83 -2.64 14.10
N VAL A 207 -5.59 -3.14 13.14
CA VAL A 207 -6.91 -3.74 13.40
C VAL A 207 -6.78 -5.16 13.97
N PRO A 208 -7.77 -5.64 14.75
CA PRO A 208 -7.79 -7.02 15.26
C PRO A 208 -7.72 -8.05 14.14
N ASP A 209 -7.17 -9.24 14.45
CA ASP A 209 -6.99 -10.34 13.49
C ASP A 209 -8.28 -10.72 12.76
N TYR A 210 -9.42 -10.68 13.47
CA TYR A 210 -10.72 -10.92 12.87
C TYR A 210 -11.82 -10.08 13.51
N SER A 211 -12.88 -9.84 12.73
CA SER A 211 -14.17 -9.33 13.22
C SER A 211 -15.32 -10.06 12.55
N ILE A 212 -16.41 -10.20 13.27
CA ILE A 212 -17.65 -10.82 12.77
C ILE A 212 -18.64 -9.69 12.56
N ILE A 213 -19.06 -9.51 11.32
CA ILE A 213 -19.82 -8.37 10.82
C ILE A 213 -21.14 -8.81 10.20
N GLY A 214 -22.06 -7.87 10.00
CA GLY A 214 -23.32 -8.10 9.28
C GLY A 214 -24.34 -8.99 10.00
N GLY A 215 -24.16 -9.25 11.28
CA GLY A 215 -24.88 -10.27 12.03
C GLY A 215 -26.36 -10.03 12.30
N ASN A 216 -26.92 -8.85 11.99
CA ASN A 216 -28.35 -8.63 12.16
C ASN A 216 -28.85 -7.50 11.24
N SER A 217 -29.58 -7.92 10.21
CA SER A 217 -30.18 -6.97 9.26
C SER A 217 -31.34 -6.15 9.85
N LYS A 218 -31.82 -6.49 11.04
CA LYS A 218 -32.95 -5.80 11.70
C LYS A 218 -32.52 -4.78 12.74
N THR A 219 -31.33 -4.94 13.32
CA THR A 219 -30.78 -4.00 14.32
C THR A 219 -29.31 -3.80 14.03
N ASP A 220 -28.88 -2.56 13.80
CA ASP A 220 -27.49 -2.21 13.62
C ASP A 220 -26.73 -2.49 14.95
N VAL A 221 -25.84 -3.47 14.94
CA VAL A 221 -25.11 -3.91 16.15
C VAL A 221 -23.69 -3.34 16.18
N GLU A 222 -23.09 -3.13 14.99
CA GLU A 222 -21.74 -2.63 14.87
C GLU A 222 -21.73 -1.15 15.29
N PHE A 223 -20.80 -0.79 16.19
CA PHE A 223 -20.54 0.58 16.53
C PHE A 223 -19.96 1.32 15.32
N ASP A 224 -20.55 2.44 14.94
CA ASP A 224 -20.10 3.24 13.79
C ASP A 224 -19.18 4.37 14.24
N TYR A 225 -19.71 5.33 14.96
CA TYR A 225 -18.95 6.44 15.54
C TYR A 225 -19.68 7.07 16.73
N PRO A 226 -18.96 7.78 17.61
CA PRO A 226 -19.60 8.51 18.71
C PRO A 226 -20.44 9.67 18.16
N ASP A 227 -21.66 9.81 18.68
CA ASP A 227 -22.59 10.87 18.29
C ASP A 227 -23.33 11.36 19.54
N ASP A 228 -22.86 12.46 20.09
CA ASP A 228 -23.43 13.06 21.30
C ASP A 228 -24.86 13.60 21.09
N THR A 229 -25.33 13.67 19.84
CA THR A 229 -26.72 14.07 19.52
C THR A 229 -27.70 12.90 19.54
N SER A 230 -27.20 11.66 19.50
CA SER A 230 -28.04 10.47 19.58
C SER A 230 -28.36 10.08 21.01
N ALA A 231 -29.49 9.44 21.24
CA ALA A 231 -29.96 9.04 22.57
C ALA A 231 -28.98 8.12 23.33
N ASN A 232 -28.18 7.35 22.61
CA ASN A 232 -27.21 6.41 23.16
C ASN A 232 -25.76 6.90 23.09
N GLY A 233 -25.53 8.17 22.70
CA GLY A 233 -24.20 8.74 22.54
C GLY A 233 -23.39 8.15 21.37
N GLN A 234 -24.01 7.39 20.47
CA GLN A 234 -23.35 6.72 19.36
C GLN A 234 -24.28 6.47 18.18
N LYS A 235 -23.70 6.29 17.01
CA LYS A 235 -24.35 5.68 15.84
C LYS A 235 -23.92 4.23 15.71
N ASN A 236 -24.85 3.41 15.24
CA ASN A 236 -24.60 2.02 14.90
C ASN A 236 -24.80 1.81 13.42
N THR A 237 -24.21 0.75 12.90
CA THR A 237 -24.28 0.36 11.49
C THR A 237 -24.33 -1.14 11.33
N THR A 238 -24.54 -1.58 10.11
CA THR A 238 -24.39 -2.98 9.69
C THR A 238 -23.55 -2.99 8.41
N TYR A 239 -22.55 -3.84 8.36
CA TYR A 239 -21.67 -3.99 7.20
C TYR A 239 -22.44 -4.29 5.91
N LYS A 240 -22.21 -3.49 4.88
CA LYS A 240 -22.83 -3.62 3.55
C LYS A 240 -21.83 -4.01 2.45
N GLY A 241 -20.58 -4.25 2.80
CA GLY A 241 -19.53 -4.60 1.85
C GLY A 241 -19.65 -6.04 1.33
N LYS A 242 -18.89 -6.32 0.28
CA LYS A 242 -18.88 -7.66 -0.36
C LYS A 242 -17.88 -8.62 0.29
N GLY A 243 -16.92 -8.13 1.07
CA GLY A 243 -15.85 -8.94 1.68
C GLY A 243 -16.36 -9.82 2.82
N GLY A 244 -15.50 -10.75 3.25
CA GLY A 244 -15.75 -11.66 4.36
C GLY A 244 -16.24 -13.02 3.93
N VAL A 245 -16.06 -14.01 4.82
CA VAL A 245 -16.54 -15.39 4.64
C VAL A 245 -17.87 -15.55 5.38
N PRO A 246 -18.92 -16.08 4.73
CA PRO A 246 -20.22 -16.30 5.37
C PRO A 246 -20.12 -17.24 6.58
N MET A 247 -20.77 -16.87 7.68
CA MET A 247 -20.79 -17.62 8.94
C MET A 247 -22.13 -18.32 9.21
N GLY A 248 -23.03 -18.30 8.24
CA GLY A 248 -24.36 -18.91 8.36
C GLY A 248 -24.36 -20.44 8.47
N ASN A 249 -23.33 -21.13 8.01
CA ASN A 249 -23.22 -22.57 8.09
C ASN A 249 -22.29 -23.04 9.22
N LEU A 250 -22.59 -24.20 9.78
CA LEU A 250 -21.88 -24.81 10.90
C LEU A 250 -20.41 -25.17 10.54
N PHE A 251 -20.17 -25.55 9.29
CA PHE A 251 -18.82 -25.91 8.85
C PHE A 251 -17.85 -24.71 8.90
N ASN A 252 -18.25 -23.57 8.37
CA ASN A 252 -17.42 -22.37 8.44
C ASN A 252 -17.19 -21.93 9.89
N ARG A 253 -18.24 -21.97 10.74
CA ARG A 253 -18.08 -21.67 12.17
C ARG A 253 -17.06 -22.61 12.82
N LEU A 254 -17.13 -23.91 12.57
CA LEU A 254 -16.20 -24.89 13.11
C LEU A 254 -14.75 -24.62 12.66
N VAL A 255 -14.56 -24.35 11.37
CA VAL A 255 -13.21 -24.03 10.82
C VAL A 255 -12.60 -22.81 11.51
N PHE A 256 -13.38 -21.73 11.65
CA PHE A 256 -12.88 -20.51 12.32
C PHE A 256 -12.75 -20.67 13.84
N THR A 257 -13.58 -21.49 14.48
CA THR A 257 -13.41 -21.88 15.89
C THR A 257 -12.07 -22.55 16.13
N ILE A 258 -11.71 -23.50 15.25
CA ILE A 258 -10.42 -24.21 15.32
C ILE A 258 -9.27 -23.23 15.03
N LYS A 259 -9.41 -22.41 13.99
CA LYS A 259 -8.39 -21.45 13.59
C LYS A 259 -8.02 -20.45 14.70
N TYR A 260 -9.02 -19.91 15.38
CA TYR A 260 -8.84 -18.88 16.41
C TYR A 260 -8.89 -19.45 17.84
N GLN A 261 -9.12 -20.75 18.01
CA GLN A 261 -9.28 -21.44 19.29
C GLN A 261 -10.34 -20.76 20.18
N GLU A 262 -11.41 -20.24 19.55
CA GLU A 262 -12.45 -19.46 20.21
C GLU A 262 -13.82 -20.14 20.06
N GLN A 263 -14.27 -20.78 21.13
CA GLN A 263 -15.52 -21.56 21.14
C GLN A 263 -16.77 -20.69 20.91
N ARG A 264 -16.71 -19.40 21.27
CA ARG A 264 -17.83 -18.47 21.08
C ARG A 264 -18.19 -18.26 19.62
N ILE A 265 -17.26 -18.46 18.68
CA ILE A 265 -17.55 -18.44 17.23
C ILE A 265 -18.57 -19.51 16.85
N LEU A 266 -18.48 -20.69 17.44
CA LEU A 266 -19.41 -21.81 17.17
C LEU A 266 -20.72 -21.64 17.93
N LEU A 267 -20.65 -21.28 19.21
CA LEU A 267 -21.76 -21.40 20.16
C LEU A 267 -22.60 -20.12 20.28
N SER A 268 -22.10 -18.96 19.82
CA SER A 268 -22.83 -17.71 19.96
C SER A 268 -24.08 -17.66 19.07
N ASN A 269 -25.20 -17.30 19.68
CA ASN A 269 -26.46 -17.02 18.99
C ASN A 269 -26.47 -15.63 18.31
N LEU A 270 -25.47 -14.79 18.55
CA LEU A 270 -25.30 -13.49 17.87
C LEU A 270 -24.75 -13.65 16.45
N ILE A 271 -24.23 -14.83 16.12
CA ILE A 271 -23.79 -15.14 14.76
C ILE A 271 -24.92 -15.86 14.04
N ASN A 272 -25.36 -15.33 12.92
CA ASN A 272 -26.50 -15.85 12.15
C ASN A 272 -26.17 -16.03 10.66
N SER A 273 -27.19 -16.26 9.82
CA SER A 273 -27.04 -16.47 8.37
C SER A 273 -26.40 -15.29 7.64
N ASP A 274 -26.60 -14.09 8.13
CA ASP A 274 -26.14 -12.84 7.49
C ASP A 274 -24.74 -12.46 7.95
N SER A 275 -24.26 -13.08 9.03
CA SER A 275 -22.92 -12.84 9.58
C SER A 275 -21.83 -13.27 8.62
N LYS A 276 -20.79 -12.44 8.53
CA LYS A 276 -19.54 -12.76 7.82
C LYS A 276 -18.36 -12.53 8.77
N ILE A 277 -17.29 -13.28 8.58
CA ILE A 277 -16.01 -13.03 9.27
C ILE A 277 -15.05 -12.33 8.32
N LEU A 278 -14.51 -11.20 8.75
CA LEU A 278 -13.33 -10.55 8.15
C LEU A 278 -12.09 -11.06 8.86
N PHE A 279 -11.09 -11.45 8.11
CA PHE A 279 -9.79 -11.91 8.60
C PHE A 279 -8.68 -11.57 7.63
N ASN A 280 -7.42 -11.73 8.03
CA ASN A 280 -6.28 -11.22 7.27
C ASN A 280 -6.50 -9.74 6.93
N ARG A 281 -6.70 -8.94 7.95
CA ARG A 281 -7.17 -7.57 7.81
C ARG A 281 -6.03 -6.58 7.57
N ASN A 282 -4.80 -6.92 7.93
CA ASN A 282 -3.63 -6.14 7.57
C ASN A 282 -3.44 -6.14 6.04
N PRO A 283 -3.37 -4.97 5.39
CA PRO A 283 -3.31 -4.85 3.93
C PRO A 283 -2.06 -5.53 3.34
N ARG A 284 -0.90 -5.33 3.93
CA ARG A 284 0.38 -5.91 3.49
C ARG A 284 0.37 -7.43 3.57
N ASP A 285 -0.03 -7.99 4.71
CA ASP A 285 -0.14 -9.44 4.90
C ASP A 285 -1.13 -10.07 3.93
N ARG A 286 -2.19 -9.34 3.62
CA ARG A 286 -3.22 -9.78 2.68
C ARG A 286 -2.67 -9.87 1.26
N VAL A 287 -1.93 -8.85 0.80
CA VAL A 287 -1.30 -8.84 -0.52
C VAL A 287 -0.20 -9.91 -0.60
N ALA A 288 0.64 -10.06 0.43
CA ALA A 288 1.67 -11.09 0.48
C ALA A 288 1.12 -12.51 0.35
N LYS A 289 -0.10 -12.77 0.86
CA LYS A 289 -0.77 -14.07 0.70
C LYS A 289 -1.34 -14.31 -0.69
N VAL A 290 -1.74 -13.27 -1.38
CA VAL A 290 -2.32 -13.36 -2.75
C VAL A 290 -1.23 -13.34 -3.81
N ALA A 291 -0.18 -12.57 -3.59
CA ALA A 291 0.93 -12.37 -4.52
C ALA A 291 2.29 -12.60 -3.83
N PRO A 292 2.60 -13.84 -3.41
CA PRO A 292 3.82 -14.14 -2.64
C PRO A 292 5.13 -13.95 -3.42
N TRP A 293 5.04 -13.70 -4.70
CA TRP A 293 6.19 -13.40 -5.58
C TRP A 293 6.59 -11.92 -5.60
N LEU A 294 5.77 -11.02 -5.02
CA LEU A 294 6.10 -9.61 -4.89
C LEU A 294 6.92 -9.36 -3.63
N THR A 295 7.92 -8.52 -3.76
CA THR A 295 8.63 -7.93 -2.62
C THR A 295 7.92 -6.63 -2.26
N LEU A 296 7.09 -6.69 -1.23
CA LEU A 296 6.27 -5.55 -0.82
C LEU A 296 7.07 -4.59 0.07
N ASP A 297 6.81 -3.30 -0.09
CA ASP A 297 7.27 -2.29 0.85
C ASP A 297 6.71 -2.55 2.27
N GLY A 298 7.44 -2.05 3.25
CA GLY A 298 7.11 -2.18 4.67
C GLY A 298 6.00 -1.24 5.15
N ASP A 299 5.67 -0.21 4.38
CA ASP A 299 4.88 0.95 4.82
C ASP A 299 3.68 1.22 3.87
N PRO A 300 2.57 0.46 4.00
CA PRO A 300 1.35 0.73 3.27
C PRO A 300 0.73 2.06 3.71
N TYR A 301 0.32 2.90 2.78
CA TYR A 301 -0.32 4.16 3.12
C TYR A 301 -1.79 4.24 2.65
N PRO A 302 -2.66 4.94 3.40
CA PRO A 302 -4.06 5.10 3.03
C PRO A 302 -4.26 6.27 2.06
N ALA A 303 -5.08 6.08 1.04
CA ALA A 303 -5.46 7.12 0.09
C ALA A 303 -6.97 7.11 -0.17
N VAL A 304 -7.54 8.28 -0.46
CA VAL A 304 -8.94 8.40 -0.91
C VAL A 304 -8.98 8.37 -2.44
N VAL A 305 -9.43 7.24 -2.99
CA VAL A 305 -9.54 7.00 -4.42
C VAL A 305 -10.97 6.60 -4.75
N ASP A 306 -11.60 7.27 -5.71
CA ASP A 306 -12.97 7.00 -6.16
C ASP A 306 -14.02 6.90 -5.03
N GLY A 307 -13.91 7.79 -4.05
CA GLY A 307 -14.83 7.84 -2.92
C GLY A 307 -14.69 6.69 -1.92
N LYS A 308 -13.53 6.05 -1.86
CA LYS A 308 -13.19 4.98 -0.91
C LYS A 308 -11.81 5.20 -0.34
N VAL A 309 -11.61 4.82 0.90
CA VAL A 309 -10.28 4.70 1.47
C VAL A 309 -9.67 3.37 0.98
N GLN A 310 -8.54 3.47 0.30
CA GLN A 310 -7.77 2.35 -0.23
C GLN A 310 -6.37 2.37 0.38
N TRP A 311 -5.80 1.20 0.58
CA TRP A 311 -4.41 1.05 0.99
C TRP A 311 -3.54 0.87 -0.26
N ILE A 312 -2.56 1.71 -0.39
CA ILE A 312 -1.55 1.65 -1.45
C ILE A 312 -0.32 0.94 -0.89
N ILE A 313 0.22 0.00 -1.64
CA ILE A 313 1.38 -0.79 -1.25
C ILE A 313 2.29 -0.89 -2.46
N ASP A 314 3.51 -0.41 -2.34
CA ASP A 314 4.51 -0.51 -3.38
C ASP A 314 5.16 -1.91 -3.36
N GLY A 315 5.57 -2.40 -4.57
CA GLY A 315 6.11 -3.74 -4.71
C GLY A 315 6.86 -4.01 -6.02
#